data_f6d3a9f20ce6b4bb16801a45c9a17c74
#
_entry.id   f6d3a9f20ce6b4bb16801a45c9a17c74
#
_cell.length_a   1.000
_cell.length_b   1.000
_cell.length_c   1.000
_cell.angle_alpha   90.00
_cell.angle_beta   90.00
_cell.angle_gamma   90.00
#
_symmetry.space_group_name_H-M   'P 1'
#
loop_
_entity.id
_entity.type
_entity.pdbx_description
1 polymer ?
#
loop_
_entity_poly.entity_id
_entity_poly.type
_entity_poly.pdbx_seq_one_letter_code
_entity_poly.pdbx_strand_id
1 'polypeptide(L)'
;MIGIIGGTGIYDPKSVKEIAVKEVETPYGDVPEIKIVEFNGKQVAFLPRHGKSHAIPPHRVNYRANIYALKEVGVDGIISTNSVGGIGDFLKPGDVMIPHDFLDFTRGRESTFYDDRVVHVDVSSPYCPEIRNALIRAAGSISKVFSNGVYACTQGPRFETPSEIRMIKTLGGDVVGMTGVPEVVLAREKEICYGSVCIVANFAAGISEEKLTATELTEIVKENEAMVRKIITGAVENVPEHRKCE
;
A
#
# COMPACT_ATOMS: atom_id res chain seq x y z
N MET A 1 0.96 17.35 2.84
CA MET A 1 -0.10 16.80 1.96
C MET A 1 -0.10 15.28 2.02
N ILE A 2 -1.27 14.61 1.99
CA ILE A 2 -1.34 13.14 1.93
C ILE A 2 -1.20 12.67 0.48
N GLY A 3 -0.35 11.65 0.28
CA GLY A 3 -0.27 10.86 -0.95
C GLY A 3 -1.07 9.57 -0.83
N ILE A 4 -1.77 9.18 -1.88
CA ILE A 4 -2.42 7.88 -2.00
C ILE A 4 -1.70 7.10 -3.10
N ILE A 5 -1.13 5.95 -2.75
CA ILE A 5 -0.57 5.01 -3.72
C ILE A 5 -1.54 3.85 -3.86
N GLY A 6 -2.07 3.67 -5.07
CA GLY A 6 -3.09 2.63 -5.27
C GLY A 6 -3.14 2.05 -6.66
N GLY A 7 -3.92 0.97 -6.78
CA GLY A 7 -4.35 0.44 -8.06
C GLY A 7 -5.60 1.14 -8.59
N THR A 8 -6.07 0.70 -9.75
CA THR A 8 -7.35 1.11 -10.33
C THR A 8 -8.50 0.82 -9.38
N GLY A 9 -9.45 1.75 -9.24
CA GLY A 9 -10.66 1.58 -8.43
C GLY A 9 -10.71 2.44 -7.16
N ILE A 10 -9.58 2.89 -6.63
CA ILE A 10 -9.54 3.77 -5.44
C ILE A 10 -9.73 5.24 -5.84
N TYR A 11 -9.22 5.62 -6.99
CA TYR A 11 -9.45 6.93 -7.59
C TYR A 11 -10.74 6.87 -8.44
N ASP A 12 -11.77 7.58 -8.01
CA ASP A 12 -12.98 7.82 -8.80
C ASP A 12 -13.03 9.28 -9.25
N PRO A 13 -12.80 9.53 -10.56
CA PRO A 13 -12.82 10.90 -11.10
C PRO A 13 -14.14 11.64 -10.90
N LYS A 14 -15.25 10.90 -10.62
CA LYS A 14 -16.56 11.48 -10.41
C LYS A 14 -16.78 11.97 -8.97
N SER A 15 -15.97 11.48 -8.03
CA SER A 15 -16.10 11.80 -6.60
C SER A 15 -15.10 12.83 -6.10
N VAL A 16 -14.12 13.22 -6.94
CA VAL A 16 -13.07 14.18 -6.58
C VAL A 16 -12.86 15.20 -7.68
N LYS A 17 -12.50 16.42 -7.30
CA LYS A 17 -12.16 17.49 -8.23
C LYS A 17 -10.67 17.42 -8.54
N GLU A 18 -10.30 17.07 -9.78
CA GLU A 18 -8.92 17.13 -10.23
C GLU A 18 -8.48 18.60 -10.34
N ILE A 19 -7.36 18.93 -9.66
CA ILE A 19 -6.77 20.28 -9.66
C ILE A 19 -5.65 20.35 -10.71
N ALA A 20 -4.77 19.34 -10.73
CA ALA A 20 -3.63 19.28 -11.62
C ALA A 20 -3.16 17.84 -11.84
N VAL A 21 -2.49 17.62 -12.96
CA VAL A 21 -1.65 16.44 -13.20
C VAL A 21 -0.21 16.89 -13.21
N LYS A 22 0.65 16.22 -12.46
CA LYS A 22 2.08 16.48 -12.37
C LYS A 22 2.85 15.36 -13.04
N GLU A 23 3.80 15.72 -13.86
CA GLU A 23 4.88 14.86 -14.34
C GLU A 23 6.13 15.25 -13.55
N VAL A 24 6.84 14.29 -13.00
CA VAL A 24 8.00 14.55 -12.16
C VAL A 24 9.19 13.78 -12.70
N GLU A 25 10.20 14.51 -13.14
CA GLU A 25 11.51 13.96 -13.47
C GLU A 25 12.26 13.68 -12.16
N THR A 26 12.81 12.48 -12.01
CA THR A 26 13.57 12.11 -10.83
C THR A 26 14.93 11.52 -11.20
N PRO A 27 15.92 11.55 -10.31
CA PRO A 27 17.20 10.87 -10.54
C PRO A 27 17.09 9.35 -10.78
N TYR A 28 15.93 8.78 -10.51
CA TYR A 28 15.66 7.34 -10.61
C TYR A 28 14.76 7.00 -11.80
N GLY A 29 14.39 7.98 -12.63
CA GLY A 29 13.47 7.87 -13.74
C GLY A 29 12.20 8.68 -13.56
N ASP A 30 11.46 8.85 -14.64
CA ASP A 30 10.30 9.74 -14.67
C ASP A 30 9.05 9.09 -14.09
N VAL A 31 8.26 9.90 -13.40
CA VAL A 31 6.92 9.56 -12.94
C VAL A 31 5.91 10.38 -13.75
N PRO A 32 5.26 9.75 -14.75
CA PRO A 32 4.51 10.49 -15.76
C PRO A 32 3.16 11.01 -15.29
N GLU A 33 2.66 10.53 -14.15
CA GLU A 33 1.33 10.92 -13.69
C GLU A 33 1.21 10.88 -12.16
N ILE A 34 1.14 12.05 -11.53
CA ILE A 34 0.66 12.25 -10.17
C ILE A 34 -0.52 13.21 -10.25
N LYS A 35 -1.72 12.75 -9.89
CA LYS A 35 -2.90 13.59 -9.88
C LYS A 35 -3.03 14.31 -8.55
N ILE A 36 -3.11 15.62 -8.58
CA ILE A 36 -3.48 16.42 -7.42
C ILE A 36 -4.99 16.64 -7.48
N VAL A 37 -5.67 16.21 -6.45
CA VAL A 37 -7.12 16.29 -6.35
C VAL A 37 -7.54 17.01 -5.08
N GLU A 38 -8.70 17.65 -5.12
CA GLU A 38 -9.35 18.19 -3.94
C GLU A 38 -10.34 17.16 -3.38
N PHE A 39 -10.16 16.88 -2.11
CA PHE A 39 -10.93 15.90 -1.41
C PHE A 39 -11.39 16.48 -0.07
N ASN A 40 -12.68 16.84 0.02
CA ASN A 40 -13.28 17.52 1.18
C ASN A 40 -12.46 18.74 1.65
N GLY A 41 -12.02 19.58 0.70
CA GLY A 41 -11.23 20.78 0.99
C GLY A 41 -9.74 20.55 1.25
N LYS A 42 -9.28 19.29 1.28
CA LYS A 42 -7.86 18.95 1.40
C LYS A 42 -7.28 18.54 0.05
N GLN A 43 -6.05 18.94 -0.23
CA GLN A 43 -5.33 18.46 -1.41
C GLN A 43 -4.69 17.11 -1.11
N VAL A 44 -4.85 16.19 -2.04
CA VAL A 44 -4.32 14.82 -2.01
C VAL A 44 -3.59 14.53 -3.31
N ALA A 45 -2.41 13.94 -3.23
CA ALA A 45 -1.68 13.43 -4.39
C ALA A 45 -2.03 11.97 -4.62
N PHE A 46 -2.50 11.62 -5.80
CA PHE A 46 -2.79 10.25 -6.18
C PHE A 46 -1.76 9.74 -7.18
N LEU A 47 -1.11 8.62 -6.87
CA LEU A 47 -0.11 7.97 -7.70
C LEU A 47 -0.55 6.54 -8.05
N PRO A 48 -0.74 6.22 -9.36
CA PRO A 48 -1.01 4.85 -9.79
C PRO A 48 0.28 4.02 -9.76
N ARG A 49 0.44 3.15 -8.74
CA ARG A 49 1.66 2.34 -8.52
C ARG A 49 2.11 1.56 -9.75
N HIS A 50 1.17 0.99 -10.48
CA HIS A 50 1.42 0.13 -11.63
C HIS A 50 1.32 0.87 -12.98
N GLY A 51 1.39 2.21 -12.95
CA GLY A 51 1.17 3.07 -14.12
C GLY A 51 -0.30 3.20 -14.50
N LYS A 52 -0.58 4.08 -15.47
CA LYS A 52 -1.92 4.50 -15.88
C LYS A 52 -2.86 3.35 -16.29
N SER A 53 -2.32 2.32 -16.92
CA SER A 53 -3.07 1.16 -17.44
C SER A 53 -2.87 -0.10 -16.59
N HIS A 54 -2.30 0.00 -15.39
CA HIS A 54 -1.94 -1.14 -14.53
C HIS A 54 -1.01 -2.15 -15.26
N ALA A 55 -0.11 -1.64 -16.11
CA ALA A 55 0.72 -2.47 -16.99
C ALA A 55 2.08 -2.86 -16.39
N ILE A 56 2.50 -2.22 -15.31
CA ILE A 56 3.81 -2.45 -14.69
C ILE A 56 3.69 -3.57 -13.65
N PRO A 57 4.35 -4.74 -13.85
CA PRO A 57 4.29 -5.82 -12.87
C PRO A 57 5.05 -5.46 -11.57
N PRO A 58 4.72 -6.09 -10.42
CA PRO A 58 5.23 -5.70 -9.10
C PRO A 58 6.77 -5.57 -9.01
N HIS A 59 7.50 -6.49 -9.63
CA HIS A 59 8.96 -6.51 -9.61
C HIS A 59 9.62 -5.49 -10.55
N ARG A 60 8.83 -4.77 -11.36
CA ARG A 60 9.29 -3.73 -12.29
C ARG A 60 8.83 -2.32 -11.91
N VAL A 61 8.03 -2.19 -10.86
CA VAL A 61 7.62 -0.88 -10.35
C VAL A 61 8.87 -0.11 -9.92
N ASN A 62 8.99 1.13 -10.36
CA ASN A 62 10.07 2.02 -9.94
C ASN A 62 9.71 2.69 -8.61
N TYR A 63 9.90 1.94 -7.52
CA TYR A 63 9.55 2.40 -6.17
C TYR A 63 10.33 3.65 -5.76
N ARG A 64 11.64 3.74 -6.12
CA ARG A 64 12.47 4.93 -5.83
C ARG A 64 11.91 6.17 -6.51
N ALA A 65 11.63 6.11 -7.80
CA ALA A 65 11.05 7.24 -8.52
C ALA A 65 9.70 7.66 -7.93
N ASN A 66 8.82 6.68 -7.63
CA ASN A 66 7.50 6.95 -7.10
C ASN A 66 7.53 7.68 -5.75
N ILE A 67 8.33 7.20 -4.80
CA ILE A 67 8.44 7.82 -3.47
C ILE A 67 9.14 9.17 -3.56
N TYR A 68 10.20 9.28 -4.37
CA TYR A 68 10.90 10.54 -4.60
C TYR A 68 9.94 11.60 -5.19
N ALA A 69 9.21 11.25 -6.23
CA ALA A 69 8.26 12.16 -6.89
C ALA A 69 7.14 12.61 -5.94
N LEU A 70 6.63 11.75 -5.07
CA LEU A 70 5.67 12.14 -4.05
C LEU A 70 6.25 13.13 -3.05
N LYS A 71 7.52 12.98 -2.64
CA LYS A 71 8.20 13.96 -1.79
C LYS A 71 8.32 15.31 -2.48
N GLU A 72 8.73 15.34 -3.75
CA GLU A 72 8.89 16.57 -4.55
C GLU A 72 7.58 17.35 -4.71
N VAL A 73 6.44 16.67 -4.81
CA VAL A 73 5.14 17.36 -4.87
C VAL A 73 4.60 17.75 -3.48
N GLY A 74 5.38 17.55 -2.41
CA GLY A 74 5.06 17.99 -1.06
C GLY A 74 4.25 16.99 -0.24
N VAL A 75 4.31 15.70 -0.57
CA VAL A 75 3.72 14.64 0.25
C VAL A 75 4.59 14.38 1.49
N ASP A 76 3.97 14.33 2.65
CA ASP A 76 4.56 14.07 3.95
C ASP A 76 3.92 12.88 4.69
N GLY A 77 2.88 12.30 4.09
CA GLY A 77 2.26 11.06 4.56
C GLY A 77 1.64 10.30 3.40
N ILE A 78 1.80 8.98 3.41
CA ILE A 78 1.30 8.08 2.36
C ILE A 78 0.29 7.10 2.97
N ILE A 79 -0.86 6.96 2.30
CA ILE A 79 -1.79 5.85 2.48
C ILE A 79 -1.69 4.97 1.23
N SER A 80 -1.19 3.76 1.39
CA SER A 80 -1.13 2.81 0.28
C SER A 80 -2.26 1.79 0.34
N THR A 81 -2.60 1.22 -0.82
CA THR A 81 -3.54 0.10 -0.90
C THR A 81 -2.88 -1.08 -1.57
N ASN A 82 -3.15 -2.27 -1.05
CA ASN A 82 -2.59 -3.52 -1.53
C ASN A 82 -3.67 -4.60 -1.60
N SER A 83 -3.80 -5.29 -2.73
CA SER A 83 -4.54 -6.54 -2.82
C SER A 83 -3.63 -7.67 -2.33
N VAL A 84 -4.11 -8.50 -1.41
CA VAL A 84 -3.32 -9.51 -0.73
C VAL A 84 -4.04 -10.85 -0.64
N GLY A 85 -3.26 -11.93 -0.49
CA GLY A 85 -3.75 -13.23 -0.10
C GLY A 85 -3.81 -13.35 1.44
N GLY A 86 -4.92 -13.84 1.98
CA GLY A 86 -5.09 -14.08 3.40
C GLY A 86 -4.40 -15.37 3.83
N ILE A 87 -3.61 -15.30 4.91
CA ILE A 87 -2.88 -16.42 5.52
C ILE A 87 -3.41 -16.71 6.93
N GLY A 88 -3.71 -15.65 7.70
CA GLY A 88 -4.23 -15.75 9.05
C GLY A 88 -5.59 -16.45 9.09
N ASP A 89 -5.78 -17.36 10.04
CA ASP A 89 -7.03 -18.18 10.16
C ASP A 89 -8.27 -17.31 10.45
N PHE A 90 -8.06 -16.07 10.89
CA PHE A 90 -9.12 -15.10 11.17
C PHE A 90 -9.53 -14.27 9.94
N LEU A 91 -8.78 -14.37 8.83
CA LEU A 91 -8.99 -13.59 7.61
C LEU A 91 -9.72 -14.41 6.55
N LYS A 92 -10.59 -13.75 5.82
CA LYS A 92 -11.29 -14.31 4.65
C LYS A 92 -11.34 -13.29 3.51
N PRO A 93 -11.54 -13.72 2.27
CA PRO A 93 -11.75 -12.83 1.14
C PRO A 93 -12.84 -11.78 1.42
N GLY A 94 -12.56 -10.54 1.09
CA GLY A 94 -13.40 -9.38 1.40
C GLY A 94 -13.08 -8.68 2.73
N ASP A 95 -12.21 -9.23 3.57
CA ASP A 95 -11.71 -8.55 4.76
C ASP A 95 -10.65 -7.51 4.41
N VAL A 96 -10.47 -6.55 5.33
CA VAL A 96 -9.43 -5.52 5.23
C VAL A 96 -8.52 -5.61 6.44
N MET A 97 -7.21 -5.53 6.20
CA MET A 97 -6.22 -5.48 7.27
C MET A 97 -5.41 -4.18 7.19
N ILE A 98 -5.19 -3.54 8.33
CA ILE A 98 -4.29 -2.39 8.50
C ILE A 98 -3.02 -2.91 9.19
N PRO A 99 -1.93 -3.19 8.45
CA PRO A 99 -0.75 -3.83 8.99
C PRO A 99 -0.02 -2.93 9.99
N HIS A 100 0.67 -3.57 10.94
CA HIS A 100 1.55 -2.89 11.88
C HIS A 100 3.03 -3.23 11.66
N ASP A 101 3.31 -4.33 10.95
CA ASP A 101 4.66 -4.80 10.67
C ASP A 101 4.71 -5.52 9.32
N PHE A 102 5.92 -5.81 8.84
CA PHE A 102 6.10 -6.56 7.59
C PHE A 102 7.23 -7.59 7.67
N LEU A 103 7.17 -8.56 6.76
CA LEU A 103 8.25 -9.50 6.43
C LEU A 103 8.66 -9.27 4.97
N ASP A 104 9.95 -9.09 4.71
CA ASP A 104 10.49 -8.85 3.37
C ASP A 104 11.10 -10.12 2.76
N PHE A 105 10.46 -10.64 1.73
CA PHE A 105 10.96 -11.74 0.88
C PHE A 105 11.22 -11.27 -0.55
N THR A 106 11.36 -9.97 -0.77
CA THR A 106 11.69 -9.42 -2.09
C THR A 106 13.17 -9.66 -2.42
N ARG A 107 13.52 -9.62 -3.71
CA ARG A 107 14.90 -9.83 -4.19
C ARG A 107 15.18 -8.90 -5.36
N GLY A 108 16.40 -8.32 -5.38
CA GLY A 108 16.84 -7.51 -6.51
C GLY A 108 16.01 -6.27 -6.78
N ARG A 109 15.33 -5.74 -5.78
CA ARG A 109 14.68 -4.43 -5.84
C ARG A 109 15.60 -3.38 -5.25
N GLU A 110 15.61 -2.21 -5.83
CA GLU A 110 16.27 -1.05 -5.26
C GLU A 110 15.51 -0.62 -4.00
N SER A 111 16.09 -0.84 -2.83
CA SER A 111 15.45 -0.67 -1.52
C SER A 111 15.98 0.49 -0.70
N THR A 112 16.87 1.31 -1.26
CA THR A 112 17.44 2.50 -0.62
C THR A 112 17.68 3.61 -1.63
N PHE A 113 17.71 4.86 -1.15
CA PHE A 113 18.15 6.02 -1.91
C PHE A 113 19.67 6.30 -1.79
N TYR A 114 20.37 5.57 -0.93
CA TYR A 114 21.75 5.86 -0.51
C TYR A 114 22.71 4.78 -1.01
N ASP A 115 23.00 4.78 -2.32
CA ASP A 115 23.93 3.83 -2.94
C ASP A 115 25.41 4.20 -2.71
N ASP A 116 25.69 5.46 -2.30
CA ASP A 116 27.02 6.03 -2.16
C ASP A 116 27.52 6.16 -0.70
N ARG A 117 26.65 5.92 0.26
CA ARG A 117 26.94 6.06 1.70
C ARG A 117 26.12 5.12 2.54
N VAL A 118 26.59 4.84 3.76
CA VAL A 118 25.86 4.02 4.73
C VAL A 118 24.81 4.86 5.45
N VAL A 119 23.54 4.48 5.31
CA VAL A 119 22.41 5.04 6.07
C VAL A 119 21.60 3.87 6.62
N HIS A 120 21.38 3.85 7.93
CA HIS A 120 20.51 2.87 8.59
C HIS A 120 19.24 3.57 9.03
N VAL A 121 18.14 3.34 8.30
CA VAL A 121 16.83 3.84 8.71
C VAL A 121 16.20 2.89 9.73
N ASP A 122 15.65 3.45 10.79
CA ASP A 122 14.90 2.66 11.77
C ASP A 122 13.53 2.25 11.21
N VAL A 123 13.26 0.96 11.21
CA VAL A 123 11.98 0.34 10.83
C VAL A 123 11.38 -0.50 11.97
N SER A 124 11.74 -0.21 13.24
CA SER A 124 11.14 -0.86 14.42
C SER A 124 9.64 -0.58 14.52
N SER A 125 9.17 0.51 13.92
CA SER A 125 7.76 0.83 13.73
C SER A 125 7.54 1.29 12.29
N PRO A 126 7.46 0.34 11.33
CA PRO A 126 7.51 0.68 9.89
C PRO A 126 6.29 1.44 9.40
N TYR A 127 5.13 1.16 9.97
CA TYR A 127 3.87 1.84 9.64
C TYR A 127 3.58 2.93 10.67
N CYS A 128 3.45 4.17 10.21
CA CYS A 128 3.22 5.35 11.05
C CYS A 128 1.98 5.17 11.94
N PRO A 129 2.14 5.26 13.28
CA PRO A 129 1.03 5.08 14.22
C PRO A 129 -0.10 6.08 13.99
N GLU A 130 0.20 7.32 13.59
CA GLU A 130 -0.81 8.35 13.36
C GLU A 130 -1.68 8.05 12.15
N ILE A 131 -1.06 7.61 11.02
CA ILE A 131 -1.81 7.19 9.83
C ILE A 131 -2.59 5.91 10.13
N ARG A 132 -1.98 4.92 10.79
CA ARG A 132 -2.69 3.70 11.21
C ARG A 132 -3.89 4.01 12.09
N ASN A 133 -3.73 4.86 13.10
CA ASN A 133 -4.82 5.26 13.98
C ASN A 133 -5.92 6.01 13.22
N ALA A 134 -5.59 6.84 12.24
CA ALA A 134 -6.59 7.51 11.41
C ALA A 134 -7.38 6.50 10.55
N LEU A 135 -6.70 5.51 9.95
CA LEU A 135 -7.33 4.43 9.20
C LEU A 135 -8.24 3.57 10.09
N ILE A 136 -7.78 3.19 11.30
CA ILE A 136 -8.56 2.40 12.26
C ILE A 136 -9.81 3.17 12.72
N ARG A 137 -9.67 4.45 13.05
CA ARG A 137 -10.82 5.29 13.41
C ARG A 137 -11.82 5.44 12.26
N ALA A 138 -11.32 5.64 11.04
CA ALA A 138 -12.17 5.75 9.86
C ALA A 138 -12.91 4.44 9.53
N ALA A 139 -12.28 3.30 9.82
CA ALA A 139 -12.93 2.00 9.71
C ALA A 139 -14.05 1.83 10.75
N GLY A 140 -13.90 2.44 11.94
CA GLY A 140 -14.91 2.41 12.99
C GLY A 140 -15.32 1.00 13.39
N SER A 141 -16.63 0.71 13.32
CA SER A 141 -17.21 -0.58 13.67
C SER A 141 -17.39 -1.55 12.49
N ILE A 142 -16.71 -1.32 11.37
CA ILE A 142 -16.78 -2.24 10.23
C ILE A 142 -16.15 -3.58 10.64
N SER A 143 -16.97 -4.62 10.78
CA SER A 143 -16.56 -5.93 11.31
C SER A 143 -15.52 -6.68 10.46
N LYS A 144 -15.32 -6.26 9.22
CA LYS A 144 -14.36 -6.84 8.27
C LYS A 144 -12.98 -6.16 8.30
N VAL A 145 -12.71 -5.26 9.26
CA VAL A 145 -11.45 -4.53 9.34
C VAL A 145 -10.65 -4.99 10.54
N PHE A 146 -9.46 -5.51 10.28
CA PHE A 146 -8.50 -5.95 11.28
C PHE A 146 -7.39 -4.91 11.42
N SER A 147 -7.22 -4.39 12.62
CA SER A 147 -6.30 -3.29 12.91
C SER A 147 -4.86 -3.73 13.21
N ASN A 148 -4.60 -5.03 13.21
CA ASN A 148 -3.29 -5.63 13.45
C ASN A 148 -3.07 -6.80 12.50
N GLY A 149 -1.82 -6.95 12.07
CA GLY A 149 -1.35 -8.06 11.26
C GLY A 149 -0.02 -7.74 10.60
N VAL A 150 0.68 -8.78 10.18
CA VAL A 150 1.99 -8.72 9.53
C VAL A 150 1.82 -8.93 8.03
N TYR A 151 2.32 -7.97 7.26
CA TYR A 151 2.31 -8.04 5.79
C TYR A 151 3.58 -8.71 5.28
N ALA A 152 3.48 -9.89 4.68
CA ALA A 152 4.60 -10.51 3.97
C ALA A 152 4.66 -10.00 2.53
N CYS A 153 5.81 -9.46 2.13
CA CYS A 153 6.03 -9.00 0.75
C CYS A 153 6.89 -10.00 -0.02
N THR A 154 6.36 -10.58 -1.08
CA THR A 154 7.10 -11.47 -1.98
C THR A 154 7.49 -10.75 -3.27
N GLN A 155 8.35 -11.38 -4.05
CA GLN A 155 8.85 -10.78 -5.30
C GLN A 155 7.78 -10.65 -6.38
N GLY A 156 6.89 -11.62 -6.52
CA GLY A 156 6.02 -11.72 -7.69
C GLY A 156 6.82 -11.89 -9.00
N PRO A 157 6.19 -11.88 -10.19
CA PRO A 157 4.74 -11.76 -10.39
C PRO A 157 3.98 -13.08 -10.20
N ARG A 158 4.67 -14.24 -9.99
CA ARG A 158 4.01 -15.50 -9.69
C ARG A 158 3.45 -15.49 -8.27
N PHE A 159 2.37 -16.21 -8.07
CA PHE A 159 1.89 -16.52 -6.73
C PHE A 159 2.85 -17.46 -6.00
N GLU A 160 2.76 -17.48 -4.69
CA GLU A 160 3.52 -18.33 -3.79
C GLU A 160 3.07 -19.80 -3.92
N THR A 161 3.98 -20.70 -3.58
CA THR A 161 3.64 -22.11 -3.40
C THR A 161 2.99 -22.33 -2.02
N PRO A 162 2.23 -23.42 -1.81
CA PRO A 162 1.72 -23.78 -0.48
C PRO A 162 2.80 -23.92 0.58
N SER A 163 4.02 -24.31 0.20
CA SER A 163 5.16 -24.43 1.12
C SER A 163 5.73 -23.09 1.51
N GLU A 164 5.80 -22.13 0.58
CA GLU A 164 6.17 -20.74 0.87
C GLU A 164 5.15 -20.10 1.82
N ILE A 165 3.86 -20.32 1.61
CA ILE A 165 2.80 -19.80 2.49
C ILE A 165 2.88 -20.40 3.89
N ARG A 166 3.12 -21.72 4.02
CA ARG A 166 3.34 -22.33 5.35
C ARG A 166 4.54 -21.73 6.06
N MET A 167 5.64 -21.48 5.34
CA MET A 167 6.81 -20.81 5.89
C MET A 167 6.46 -19.39 6.39
N ILE A 168 5.79 -18.58 5.57
CA ILE A 168 5.36 -17.23 5.94
C ILE A 168 4.45 -17.25 7.17
N LYS A 169 3.48 -18.17 7.22
CA LYS A 169 2.58 -18.36 8.38
C LYS A 169 3.37 -18.69 9.65
N THR A 170 4.36 -19.59 9.54
CA THR A 170 5.22 -19.96 10.67
C THR A 170 6.04 -18.78 11.21
N LEU A 171 6.42 -17.83 10.33
CA LEU A 171 7.14 -16.62 10.69
C LEU A 171 6.21 -15.49 11.18
N GLY A 172 4.90 -15.74 11.26
CA GLY A 172 3.92 -14.79 11.76
C GLY A 172 3.30 -13.86 10.72
N GLY A 173 3.46 -14.16 9.42
CA GLY A 173 2.79 -13.38 8.35
C GLY A 173 1.30 -13.71 8.28
N ASP A 174 0.46 -12.69 8.27
CA ASP A 174 -1.01 -12.80 8.23
C ASP A 174 -1.58 -12.61 6.84
N VAL A 175 -0.93 -11.80 6.01
CA VAL A 175 -1.27 -11.60 4.59
C VAL A 175 -0.02 -11.62 3.73
N VAL A 176 -0.18 -11.95 2.45
CA VAL A 176 0.89 -11.92 1.47
C VAL A 176 0.52 -11.03 0.28
N GLY A 177 1.46 -10.20 -0.14
CA GLY A 177 1.34 -9.34 -1.31
C GLY A 177 2.69 -9.11 -1.96
N MET A 178 2.74 -8.21 -2.95
CA MET A 178 3.92 -8.09 -3.80
C MET A 178 4.48 -6.66 -3.90
N THR A 179 3.91 -5.67 -3.19
CA THR A 179 4.20 -4.26 -3.49
C THR A 179 4.51 -3.36 -2.28
N GLY A 180 4.20 -3.78 -1.05
CA GLY A 180 4.41 -2.95 0.15
C GLY A 180 5.88 -2.70 0.48
N VAL A 181 6.79 -3.59 0.06
CA VAL A 181 8.24 -3.45 0.23
C VAL A 181 8.89 -3.44 -1.16
N PRO A 182 9.80 -2.52 -1.45
CA PRO A 182 10.47 -1.57 -0.56
C PRO A 182 9.73 -0.23 -0.35
N GLU A 183 8.48 -0.09 -0.78
CA GLU A 183 7.75 1.18 -0.75
C GLU A 183 7.74 1.83 0.65
N VAL A 184 7.44 1.05 1.69
CA VAL A 184 7.44 1.53 3.09
C VAL A 184 8.83 1.94 3.57
N VAL A 185 9.87 1.18 3.23
CA VAL A 185 11.27 1.48 3.62
C VAL A 185 11.75 2.79 2.96
N LEU A 186 11.49 2.93 1.66
CA LEU A 186 11.82 4.14 0.91
C LEU A 186 11.08 5.38 1.43
N ALA A 187 9.81 5.22 1.84
CA ALA A 187 9.05 6.29 2.47
C ALA A 187 9.70 6.72 3.79
N ARG A 188 10.15 5.77 4.64
CA ARG A 188 10.87 6.05 5.88
C ARG A 188 12.18 6.80 5.63
N GLU A 189 12.98 6.40 4.64
CA GLU A 189 14.23 7.10 4.26
C GLU A 189 13.99 8.56 3.81
N LYS A 190 12.81 8.86 3.28
CA LYS A 190 12.40 10.22 2.89
C LYS A 190 11.62 10.96 3.97
N GLU A 191 11.55 10.41 5.18
CA GLU A 191 10.80 11.00 6.31
C GLU A 191 9.33 11.25 5.92
N ILE A 192 8.73 10.30 5.21
CA ILE A 192 7.32 10.30 4.86
C ILE A 192 6.61 9.27 5.73
N CYS A 193 5.65 9.71 6.51
CA CYS A 193 4.78 8.80 7.27
C CYS A 193 4.05 7.85 6.33
N TYR A 194 4.05 6.56 6.63
CA TYR A 194 3.45 5.56 5.73
C TYR A 194 2.47 4.66 6.47
N GLY A 195 1.29 4.48 5.90
CA GLY A 195 0.30 3.50 6.33
C GLY A 195 -0.25 2.72 5.15
N SER A 196 -0.81 1.55 5.40
CA SER A 196 -1.32 0.66 4.36
C SER A 196 -2.70 0.12 4.70
N VAL A 197 -3.52 -0.10 3.66
CA VAL A 197 -4.79 -0.81 3.69
C VAL A 197 -4.66 -2.03 2.79
N CYS A 198 -4.70 -3.22 3.39
CA CYS A 198 -4.62 -4.49 2.67
C CYS A 198 -6.02 -5.06 2.48
N ILE A 199 -6.42 -5.30 1.23
CA ILE A 199 -7.70 -5.93 0.87
C ILE A 199 -7.41 -7.41 0.65
N VAL A 200 -7.99 -8.29 1.47
CA VAL A 200 -7.87 -9.72 1.28
C VAL A 200 -8.73 -10.12 0.07
N ALA A 201 -8.07 -10.29 -1.06
CA ALA A 201 -8.75 -10.59 -2.33
C ALA A 201 -9.04 -12.10 -2.49
N ASN A 202 -8.23 -12.94 -1.84
CA ASN A 202 -8.32 -14.41 -1.89
C ASN A 202 -7.65 -15.03 -0.67
N PHE A 203 -7.83 -16.31 -0.47
CA PHE A 203 -6.94 -17.09 0.40
C PHE A 203 -5.59 -17.30 -0.29
N ALA A 204 -4.50 -17.23 0.48
CA ALA A 204 -3.18 -17.54 -0.03
C ALA A 204 -3.08 -19.03 -0.43
N ALA A 205 -2.09 -19.37 -1.26
CA ALA A 205 -1.93 -20.71 -1.82
C ALA A 205 -1.88 -21.80 -0.73
N GLY A 206 -2.77 -22.79 -0.83
CA GLY A 206 -2.84 -23.92 0.11
C GLY A 206 -3.51 -23.61 1.46
N ILE A 207 -4.13 -22.43 1.62
CA ILE A 207 -4.98 -22.11 2.79
C ILE A 207 -6.40 -22.65 2.57
N SER A 208 -6.91 -22.60 1.36
CA SER A 208 -8.17 -23.23 0.98
C SER A 208 -7.94 -24.26 -0.14
N GLU A 209 -8.94 -25.13 -0.39
CA GLU A 209 -8.94 -26.08 -1.50
C GLU A 209 -9.29 -25.42 -2.85
N GLU A 210 -9.80 -24.19 -2.83
CA GLU A 210 -10.19 -23.43 -4.02
C GLU A 210 -8.95 -22.95 -4.78
N LYS A 211 -9.02 -23.06 -6.10
CA LYS A 211 -7.95 -22.58 -6.98
C LYS A 211 -8.02 -21.06 -7.10
N LEU A 212 -6.87 -20.40 -6.98
CA LEU A 212 -6.70 -18.97 -7.22
C LEU A 212 -6.95 -18.65 -8.70
N THR A 213 -7.94 -17.81 -8.99
CA THR A 213 -8.17 -17.27 -10.32
C THR A 213 -8.01 -15.75 -10.32
N ALA A 214 -7.40 -15.20 -11.38
CA ALA A 214 -7.23 -13.76 -11.50
C ALA A 214 -8.57 -12.99 -11.59
N THR A 215 -9.62 -13.66 -12.07
CA THR A 215 -10.96 -13.08 -12.22
C THR A 215 -11.61 -12.85 -10.86
N GLU A 216 -11.61 -13.85 -9.96
CA GLU A 216 -12.16 -13.75 -8.61
C GLU A 216 -11.47 -12.67 -7.79
N LEU A 217 -10.13 -12.54 -7.93
CA LEU A 217 -9.35 -11.47 -7.30
C LEU A 217 -9.90 -10.08 -7.66
N THR A 218 -10.19 -9.89 -8.94
CA THR A 218 -10.66 -8.59 -9.45
C THR A 218 -12.09 -8.28 -8.95
N GLU A 219 -12.95 -9.27 -8.88
CA GLU A 219 -14.34 -9.11 -8.41
C GLU A 219 -14.39 -8.74 -6.92
N ILE A 220 -13.67 -9.46 -6.07
CA ILE A 220 -13.62 -9.17 -4.62
C ILE A 220 -13.04 -7.78 -4.35
N VAL A 221 -11.97 -7.39 -5.04
CA VAL A 221 -11.41 -6.04 -4.90
C VAL A 221 -12.45 -4.99 -5.28
N LYS A 222 -13.16 -5.18 -6.38
CA LYS A 222 -14.19 -4.25 -6.86
C LYS A 222 -15.38 -4.14 -5.89
N GLU A 223 -15.83 -5.24 -5.32
CA GLU A 223 -16.90 -5.24 -4.32
C GLU A 223 -16.52 -4.46 -3.05
N ASN A 224 -15.23 -4.45 -2.70
CA ASN A 224 -14.73 -3.76 -1.51
C ASN A 224 -14.27 -2.31 -1.78
N GLU A 225 -14.22 -1.86 -3.03
CA GLU A 225 -13.77 -0.50 -3.39
C GLU A 225 -14.49 0.60 -2.61
N ALA A 226 -15.79 0.52 -2.49
CA ALA A 226 -16.59 1.53 -1.78
C ALA A 226 -16.25 1.61 -0.29
N MET A 227 -16.02 0.46 0.35
CA MET A 227 -15.62 0.37 1.76
C MET A 227 -14.22 0.95 1.95
N VAL A 228 -13.26 0.52 1.13
CA VAL A 228 -11.86 1.01 1.21
C VAL A 228 -11.78 2.49 0.94
N ARG A 229 -12.52 2.98 -0.06
CA ARG A 229 -12.62 4.41 -0.36
C ARG A 229 -13.14 5.19 0.85
N LYS A 230 -14.20 4.71 1.51
CA LYS A 230 -14.74 5.33 2.73
C LYS A 230 -13.70 5.38 3.85
N ILE A 231 -12.93 4.31 4.05
CA ILE A 231 -11.87 4.25 5.05
C ILE A 231 -10.78 5.27 4.74
N ILE A 232 -10.30 5.31 3.49
CA ILE A 232 -9.25 6.24 3.06
C ILE A 232 -9.72 7.69 3.20
N THR A 233 -10.97 7.97 2.76
CA THR A 233 -11.61 9.28 2.90
C THR A 233 -11.59 9.76 4.34
N GLY A 234 -12.16 8.96 5.23
CA GLY A 234 -12.22 9.31 6.65
C GLY A 234 -10.82 9.41 7.29
N ALA A 235 -9.86 8.61 6.82
CA ALA A 235 -8.48 8.74 7.29
C ALA A 235 -7.84 10.05 6.85
N VAL A 236 -7.97 10.44 5.57
CA VAL A 236 -7.44 11.73 5.05
C VAL A 236 -8.01 12.92 5.81
N GLU A 237 -9.28 12.87 6.19
CA GLU A 237 -9.90 13.94 7.01
C GLU A 237 -9.29 14.02 8.41
N ASN A 238 -8.93 12.90 9.01
CA ASN A 238 -8.54 12.76 10.41
C ASN A 238 -7.02 12.57 10.64
N VAL A 239 -6.22 12.47 9.60
CA VAL A 239 -4.76 12.44 9.75
C VAL A 239 -4.28 13.82 10.23
N PRO A 240 -3.47 13.91 11.31
CA PRO A 240 -2.92 15.18 11.80
C PRO A 240 -2.09 15.89 10.73
N GLU A 241 -2.11 17.23 10.72
CA GLU A 241 -1.31 18.04 9.79
C GLU A 241 0.19 17.93 10.09
N HIS A 242 0.55 17.92 11.38
CA HIS A 242 1.92 17.74 11.85
C HIS A 242 2.09 16.30 12.35
N ARG A 243 2.76 15.49 11.57
CA ARG A 243 3.08 14.10 11.89
C ARG A 243 4.54 13.99 12.32
N LYS A 244 4.78 13.27 13.40
CA LYS A 244 6.13 12.87 13.81
C LYS A 244 6.34 11.43 13.39
N CYS A 245 7.09 11.25 12.31
CA CYS A 245 7.67 9.95 11.96
C CYS A 245 8.98 9.78 12.77
N GLU A 246 8.87 9.43 14.03
CA GLU A 246 10.01 8.98 14.83
C GLU A 246 10.32 7.53 14.55
#